data_8bb2fc8785f035f3d7a54cb47ddb6fd2
#
_entry.id   8bb2fc8785f035f3d7a54cb47ddb6fd2
#
_cell.length_a   1.000
_cell.length_b   1.000
_cell.length_c   1.000
_cell.angle_alpha   90.00
_cell.angle_beta   90.00
_cell.angle_gamma   90.00
#
_symmetry.space_group_name_H-M   'P 1'
#
loop_
_entity.id
_entity.type
_entity.pdbx_description
1 polymer ?
#
loop_
_entity_poly.entity_id
_entity_poly.type
_entity_poly.pdbx_seq_one_letter_code
_entity_poly.pdbx_strand_id
1 'polypeptide(L)'
;MRLNTFYLAILLGVSSFANAKEPYSVWLKTIQQEAIDSGISANAVNVTLKNAKLLPRVIKLDRAQPEFVTPFLSYMNARVTPNQIAQGRALLSQHDAELAKVEQQYGVPATLLVAFWSMETHYGRVKGNFGLPSTLATLAYDGRRADFFKSQLFDTMRIVEAGHESVKALRGSWAGAFGHMQFMPSTFMKYAVDADRDGKINLIDSIPDTFASAANYLSKAGWIKAQPVAIEVKLPENFDYSLAQLTLKKTTVEWVLLGVTPASTTPLPVLESAAILLPQGWRGPAFLVTPNFDVVMDWNKSVKYALAVAHLADNLKADKPLLGGLDAENGALSYQQMWAFQEKLNALGFDCGAPDGFPGLKTQVAIRQYQQGNQLPQDGYASISLYERLIH
;
A
#
# COMPACT_ATOMS: atom_id res chain seq x y z
N MET A 1 45.74 -39.86 57.92
CA MET A 1 44.53 -39.10 58.22
C MET A 1 44.22 -38.21 57.01
N ARG A 2 43.27 -38.56 56.14
CA ARG A 2 42.87 -37.77 54.95
C ARG A 2 41.49 -37.22 55.24
N LEU A 3 41.35 -35.87 55.29
CA LEU A 3 40.07 -35.17 55.38
C LEU A 3 39.44 -35.09 53.95
N ASN A 4 38.28 -35.67 53.81
CA ASN A 4 37.44 -35.47 52.65
C ASN A 4 36.53 -34.22 52.86
N THR A 5 36.71 -33.21 52.03
CA THR A 5 35.84 -32.01 51.99
C THR A 5 34.74 -32.24 50.94
N PHE A 6 33.50 -32.37 51.40
CA PHE A 6 32.32 -32.41 50.54
C PHE A 6 31.97 -30.99 50.11
N TYR A 7 31.99 -30.71 48.79
CA TYR A 7 31.41 -29.53 48.21
C TYR A 7 29.92 -29.78 47.87
N LEU A 8 29.04 -29.07 48.55
CA LEU A 8 27.60 -29.04 48.28
C LEU A 8 27.35 -28.01 47.16
N ALA A 9 27.08 -28.49 45.94
CA ALA A 9 26.69 -27.61 44.84
C ALA A 9 25.18 -27.24 44.96
N ILE A 10 24.89 -26.01 45.33
CA ILE A 10 23.52 -25.46 45.30
C ILE A 10 23.20 -25.09 43.85
N LEU A 11 22.37 -25.90 43.17
CA LEU A 11 21.76 -25.59 41.91
C LEU A 11 20.66 -24.55 42.12
N LEU A 12 20.95 -23.28 41.84
CA LEU A 12 19.96 -22.23 41.70
C LEU A 12 19.23 -22.45 40.37
N GLY A 13 18.05 -23.04 40.43
CA GLY A 13 17.12 -23.14 39.32
C GLY A 13 16.63 -21.76 38.95
N VAL A 14 17.14 -21.17 37.90
CA VAL A 14 16.55 -19.97 37.27
C VAL A 14 15.29 -20.43 36.55
N SER A 15 14.15 -20.29 37.24
CA SER A 15 12.84 -20.46 36.64
C SER A 15 12.64 -19.30 35.67
N SER A 16 12.77 -19.55 34.36
CA SER A 16 12.32 -18.64 33.30
C SER A 16 10.80 -18.55 33.39
N PHE A 17 10.32 -17.58 34.15
CA PHE A 17 8.90 -17.20 34.04
C PHE A 17 8.68 -16.68 32.60
N ALA A 18 8.07 -17.50 31.76
CA ALA A 18 7.46 -17.00 30.54
C ALA A 18 6.48 -15.91 30.97
N ASN A 19 6.79 -14.66 30.67
CA ASN A 19 5.92 -13.53 30.96
C ASN A 19 4.60 -13.78 30.24
N ALA A 20 3.60 -14.26 30.95
CA ALA A 20 2.23 -14.38 30.42
C ALA A 20 1.78 -12.97 30.03
N LYS A 21 1.31 -12.82 28.78
CA LYS A 21 0.82 -11.54 28.27
C LYS A 21 -0.25 -11.00 29.23
N GLU A 22 -0.13 -9.73 29.61
CA GLU A 22 -1.10 -9.04 30.46
C GLU A 22 -2.53 -9.21 29.93
N PRO A 23 -3.54 -9.45 30.77
CA PRO A 23 -4.92 -9.53 30.34
C PRO A 23 -5.37 -8.27 29.61
N TYR A 24 -6.10 -8.42 28.47
CA TYR A 24 -6.56 -7.31 27.64
C TYR A 24 -7.31 -6.21 28.45
N SER A 25 -8.11 -6.59 29.43
CA SER A 25 -8.84 -5.64 30.27
C SER A 25 -7.94 -4.78 31.15
N VAL A 26 -6.79 -5.31 31.59
CA VAL A 26 -5.80 -4.56 32.39
C VAL A 26 -5.04 -3.63 31.46
N TRP A 27 -4.54 -4.15 30.35
CA TRP A 27 -3.87 -3.37 29.31
C TRP A 27 -4.74 -2.20 28.81
N LEU A 28 -6.03 -2.43 28.60
CA LEU A 28 -6.95 -1.39 28.14
C LEU A 28 -7.07 -0.23 29.12
N LYS A 29 -7.01 -0.48 30.44
CA LYS A 29 -6.99 0.56 31.47
C LYS A 29 -5.70 1.39 31.43
N THR A 30 -4.55 0.73 31.16
CA THR A 30 -3.28 1.43 30.97
C THR A 30 -3.36 2.35 29.76
N ILE A 31 -3.92 1.87 28.63
CA ILE A 31 -4.12 2.68 27.43
C ILE A 31 -5.10 3.84 27.66
N GLN A 32 -6.15 3.66 28.47
CA GLN A 32 -7.04 4.75 28.87
C GLN A 32 -6.27 5.87 29.56
N GLN A 33 -5.43 5.50 30.55
CA GLN A 33 -4.65 6.48 31.29
C GLN A 33 -3.61 7.17 30.40
N GLU A 34 -2.86 6.42 29.58
CA GLU A 34 -1.90 6.98 28.62
C GLU A 34 -2.57 7.97 27.63
N ALA A 35 -3.79 7.68 27.17
CA ALA A 35 -4.54 8.58 26.31
C ALA A 35 -4.89 9.89 27.00
N ILE A 36 -5.36 9.82 28.27
CA ILE A 36 -5.65 11.00 29.09
C ILE A 36 -4.37 11.82 29.34
N ASP A 37 -3.29 11.16 29.70
CA ASP A 37 -1.99 11.81 29.94
C ASP A 37 -1.42 12.47 28.67
N SER A 38 -1.81 11.97 27.47
CA SER A 38 -1.48 12.58 26.18
C SER A 38 -2.35 13.78 25.80
N GLY A 39 -3.25 14.24 26.72
CA GLY A 39 -4.09 15.42 26.57
C GLY A 39 -5.45 15.17 25.94
N ILE A 40 -5.89 13.90 25.75
CA ILE A 40 -7.24 13.58 25.28
C ILE A 40 -8.20 13.60 26.45
N SER A 41 -9.36 14.23 26.32
CA SER A 41 -10.33 14.34 27.43
C SER A 41 -10.79 12.95 27.89
N ALA A 42 -10.96 12.80 29.20
CA ALA A 42 -11.46 11.56 29.81
C ALA A 42 -12.81 11.14 29.22
N ASN A 43 -13.65 12.09 28.81
CA ASN A 43 -14.93 11.81 28.18
C ASN A 43 -14.74 11.13 26.81
N ALA A 44 -13.89 11.67 25.94
CA ALA A 44 -13.62 11.11 24.62
C ALA A 44 -12.99 9.71 24.73
N VAL A 45 -12.03 9.54 25.64
CA VAL A 45 -11.41 8.24 25.93
C VAL A 45 -12.45 7.22 26.38
N ASN A 46 -13.27 7.56 27.39
CA ASN A 46 -14.26 6.65 27.93
C ASN A 46 -15.35 6.28 26.91
N VAL A 47 -15.87 7.25 26.16
CA VAL A 47 -16.89 7.00 25.13
C VAL A 47 -16.33 6.11 24.02
N THR A 48 -15.10 6.35 23.57
CA THR A 48 -14.45 5.58 22.49
C THR A 48 -14.17 4.15 22.93
N LEU A 49 -13.68 3.94 24.14
CA LEU A 49 -13.27 2.60 24.60
C LEU A 49 -14.36 1.82 25.35
N LYS A 50 -15.51 2.44 25.68
CA LYS A 50 -16.61 1.82 26.44
C LYS A 50 -16.96 0.40 25.96
N ASN A 51 -16.98 0.18 24.66
CA ASN A 51 -17.35 -1.08 24.03
C ASN A 51 -16.21 -1.73 23.26
N ALA A 52 -14.97 -1.29 23.50
CA ALA A 52 -13.81 -1.87 22.82
C ALA A 52 -13.56 -3.31 23.28
N LYS A 53 -13.53 -4.23 22.32
CA LYS A 53 -13.37 -5.68 22.56
C LYS A 53 -12.14 -6.21 21.82
N LEU A 54 -11.51 -7.22 22.39
CA LEU A 54 -10.52 -8.02 21.69
C LEU A 54 -11.17 -8.78 20.54
N LEU A 55 -10.64 -8.65 19.33
CA LEU A 55 -11.15 -9.27 18.10
C LEU A 55 -10.15 -10.29 17.53
N PRO A 56 -10.21 -11.58 17.92
CA PRO A 56 -9.26 -12.59 17.43
C PRO A 56 -9.24 -12.71 15.89
N ARG A 57 -10.35 -12.45 15.21
CA ARG A 57 -10.45 -12.43 13.76
C ARG A 57 -9.53 -11.35 13.12
N VAL A 58 -9.38 -10.22 13.79
CA VAL A 58 -8.49 -9.13 13.31
C VAL A 58 -7.03 -9.60 13.35
N ILE A 59 -6.61 -10.26 14.43
CA ILE A 59 -5.26 -10.84 14.56
C ILE A 59 -5.02 -11.88 13.46
N LYS A 60 -6.01 -12.74 13.22
CA LYS A 60 -5.92 -13.75 12.14
C LYS A 60 -5.73 -13.10 10.76
N LEU A 61 -6.49 -12.03 10.47
CA LEU A 61 -6.37 -11.30 9.21
C LEU A 61 -5.03 -10.57 9.08
N ASP A 62 -4.50 -9.98 10.17
CA ASP A 62 -3.19 -9.32 10.18
C ASP A 62 -2.03 -10.28 9.89
N ARG A 63 -2.19 -11.55 10.27
CA ARG A 63 -1.17 -12.60 10.05
C ARG A 63 -1.32 -13.33 8.72
N ALA A 64 -2.47 -13.22 8.06
CA ALA A 64 -2.83 -13.99 6.86
C ALA A 64 -2.74 -13.16 5.57
N GLN A 65 -1.76 -12.26 5.42
CA GLN A 65 -1.66 -11.39 4.24
C GLN A 65 -1.24 -12.17 2.98
N PRO A 66 -2.13 -12.42 1.99
CA PRO A 66 -1.79 -13.12 0.75
C PRO A 66 -1.47 -12.18 -0.42
N GLU A 67 -1.31 -10.86 -0.22
CA GLU A 67 -1.37 -9.86 -1.31
C GLU A 67 -0.21 -9.89 -2.33
N PHE A 68 0.82 -10.73 -2.16
CA PHE A 68 2.03 -10.65 -2.99
C PHE A 68 2.11 -11.68 -4.13
N VAL A 69 1.15 -12.58 -4.25
CA VAL A 69 1.21 -13.71 -5.20
C VAL A 69 0.47 -13.47 -6.51
N THR A 70 -0.30 -12.39 -6.67
CA THR A 70 -1.08 -12.15 -7.89
C THR A 70 -0.22 -11.51 -8.99
N PRO A 71 -0.11 -12.09 -10.21
CA PRO A 71 0.56 -11.46 -11.35
C PRO A 71 -0.04 -10.09 -11.69
N PHE A 72 0.76 -9.21 -12.31
CA PHE A 72 0.31 -7.84 -12.63
C PHE A 72 -0.91 -7.83 -13.55
N LEU A 73 -0.89 -8.55 -14.66
CA LEU A 73 -2.01 -8.59 -15.61
C LEU A 73 -3.29 -9.14 -14.96
N SER A 74 -3.18 -10.20 -14.16
CA SER A 74 -4.33 -10.72 -13.39
C SER A 74 -4.89 -9.70 -12.41
N TYR A 75 -4.01 -8.94 -11.72
CA TYR A 75 -4.43 -7.87 -10.83
C TYR A 75 -5.15 -6.75 -11.59
N MET A 76 -4.60 -6.31 -12.72
CA MET A 76 -5.19 -5.28 -13.57
C MET A 76 -6.58 -5.68 -14.05
N ASN A 77 -6.72 -6.90 -14.62
CA ASN A 77 -8.00 -7.41 -15.12
C ASN A 77 -9.08 -7.53 -14.03
N ALA A 78 -8.68 -7.83 -12.79
CA ALA A 78 -9.59 -7.89 -11.65
C ALA A 78 -10.00 -6.52 -11.11
N ARG A 79 -9.17 -5.48 -11.29
CA ARG A 79 -9.36 -4.15 -10.69
C ARG A 79 -9.79 -3.06 -11.68
N VAL A 80 -9.55 -3.24 -12.97
CA VAL A 80 -9.93 -2.28 -14.01
C VAL A 80 -10.88 -2.98 -14.98
N THR A 81 -12.12 -3.12 -14.56
CA THR A 81 -13.16 -3.83 -15.33
C THR A 81 -14.05 -2.86 -16.10
N PRO A 82 -14.69 -3.27 -17.21
CA PRO A 82 -15.65 -2.43 -17.94
C PRO A 82 -16.75 -1.88 -17.03
N ASN A 83 -17.23 -2.67 -16.07
CA ASN A 83 -18.25 -2.23 -15.13
C ASN A 83 -17.75 -1.11 -14.19
N GLN A 84 -16.53 -1.21 -13.69
CA GLN A 84 -15.92 -0.16 -12.87
C GLN A 84 -15.69 1.12 -13.68
N ILE A 85 -15.25 1.00 -14.94
CA ILE A 85 -15.08 2.16 -15.84
C ILE A 85 -16.42 2.84 -16.10
N ALA A 86 -17.44 2.08 -16.47
CA ALA A 86 -18.78 2.64 -16.75
C ALA A 86 -19.38 3.34 -15.51
N GLN A 87 -19.29 2.70 -14.34
CA GLN A 87 -19.76 3.29 -13.09
C GLN A 87 -18.95 4.54 -12.71
N GLY A 88 -17.62 4.50 -12.86
CA GLY A 88 -16.78 5.67 -12.57
C GLY A 88 -17.08 6.86 -13.48
N ARG A 89 -17.33 6.64 -14.77
CA ARG A 89 -17.76 7.70 -15.71
C ARG A 89 -19.11 8.32 -15.31
N ALA A 90 -20.06 7.49 -14.87
CA ALA A 90 -21.33 8.00 -14.36
C ALA A 90 -21.15 8.85 -13.11
N LEU A 91 -20.28 8.43 -12.18
CA LEU A 91 -19.98 9.17 -10.94
C LEU A 91 -19.17 10.46 -11.21
N LEU A 92 -18.28 10.48 -12.20
CA LEU A 92 -17.62 11.71 -12.64
C LEU A 92 -18.64 12.75 -13.09
N SER A 93 -19.64 12.34 -13.88
CA SER A 93 -20.72 13.23 -14.31
C SER A 93 -21.64 13.64 -13.16
N GLN A 94 -21.95 12.73 -12.25
CA GLN A 94 -22.82 13.01 -11.10
C GLN A 94 -22.19 14.02 -10.14
N HIS A 95 -20.87 14.00 -9.95
CA HIS A 95 -20.13 14.84 -8.99
C HIS A 95 -19.24 15.88 -9.70
N ASP A 96 -19.59 16.26 -10.94
CA ASP A 96 -18.76 17.14 -11.77
C ASP A 96 -18.44 18.47 -11.08
N ALA A 97 -19.43 19.11 -10.48
CA ALA A 97 -19.27 20.42 -9.84
C ALA A 97 -18.33 20.38 -8.62
N GLU A 98 -18.43 19.35 -7.78
CA GLU A 98 -17.56 19.15 -6.62
C GLU A 98 -16.14 18.80 -7.06
N LEU A 99 -16.02 17.89 -8.00
CA LEU A 99 -14.73 17.42 -8.53
C LEU A 99 -13.98 18.54 -9.25
N ALA A 100 -14.68 19.38 -10.03
CA ALA A 100 -14.07 20.53 -10.69
C ALA A 100 -13.50 21.55 -9.70
N LYS A 101 -14.20 21.83 -8.58
CA LYS A 101 -13.69 22.70 -7.50
C LYS A 101 -12.43 22.11 -6.87
N VAL A 102 -12.46 20.80 -6.57
CA VAL A 102 -11.32 20.10 -5.97
C VAL A 102 -10.11 20.07 -6.92
N GLU A 103 -10.32 19.77 -8.20
CA GLU A 103 -9.26 19.79 -9.22
C GLU A 103 -8.68 21.21 -9.38
N GLN A 104 -9.51 22.24 -9.40
CA GLN A 104 -9.05 23.63 -9.45
C GLN A 104 -8.19 24.00 -8.24
N GLN A 105 -8.62 23.59 -7.04
CA GLN A 105 -7.96 23.96 -5.77
C GLN A 105 -6.65 23.20 -5.55
N TYR A 106 -6.61 21.89 -5.82
CA TYR A 106 -5.48 21.02 -5.46
C TYR A 106 -4.63 20.57 -6.66
N GLY A 107 -5.11 20.80 -7.89
CA GLY A 107 -4.44 20.37 -9.11
C GLY A 107 -4.44 18.87 -9.36
N VAL A 108 -5.23 18.10 -8.61
CA VAL A 108 -5.37 16.65 -8.74
C VAL A 108 -6.55 16.34 -9.65
N PRO A 109 -6.37 15.56 -10.75
CA PRO A 109 -7.44 15.31 -11.71
C PRO A 109 -8.65 14.58 -11.09
N ALA A 110 -9.85 14.99 -11.45
CA ALA A 110 -11.11 14.35 -11.03
C ALA A 110 -11.11 12.84 -11.32
N THR A 111 -10.61 12.44 -12.49
CA THR A 111 -10.53 11.03 -12.89
C THR A 111 -9.63 10.21 -11.96
N LEU A 112 -8.56 10.81 -11.44
CA LEU A 112 -7.68 10.14 -10.49
C LEU A 112 -8.37 9.94 -9.13
N LEU A 113 -9.08 10.94 -8.62
CA LEU A 113 -9.84 10.84 -7.37
C LEU A 113 -10.92 9.76 -7.44
N VAL A 114 -11.64 9.70 -8.55
CA VAL A 114 -12.66 8.66 -8.78
C VAL A 114 -12.02 7.27 -8.95
N ALA A 115 -10.82 7.18 -9.54
CA ALA A 115 -10.08 5.93 -9.61
C ALA A 115 -9.65 5.44 -8.20
N PHE A 116 -9.14 6.32 -7.35
CA PHE A 116 -8.88 5.98 -5.94
C PHE A 116 -10.15 5.50 -5.23
N TRP A 117 -11.26 6.19 -5.39
CA TRP A 117 -12.54 5.80 -4.79
C TRP A 117 -13.00 4.40 -5.22
N SER A 118 -12.79 4.06 -6.50
CA SER A 118 -13.01 2.69 -7.00
C SER A 118 -12.12 1.67 -6.30
N MET A 119 -10.83 1.95 -6.25
CA MET A 119 -9.82 1.02 -5.73
C MET A 119 -9.96 0.78 -4.23
N GLU A 120 -10.30 1.82 -3.46
CA GLU A 120 -10.41 1.74 -2.01
C GLU A 120 -11.71 1.06 -1.56
N THR A 121 -12.84 1.45 -2.14
CA THR A 121 -14.14 1.05 -1.59
C THR A 121 -15.18 0.64 -2.63
N HIS A 122 -14.79 0.39 -3.89
CA HIS A 122 -15.75 0.18 -4.97
C HIS A 122 -16.82 1.28 -4.99
N TYR A 123 -16.37 2.55 -5.01
CA TYR A 123 -17.22 3.73 -4.98
C TYR A 123 -18.09 3.83 -3.72
N GLY A 124 -17.51 3.54 -2.56
CA GLY A 124 -18.18 3.63 -1.25
C GLY A 124 -19.06 2.44 -0.87
N ARG A 125 -19.17 1.40 -1.72
CA ARG A 125 -20.00 0.22 -1.42
C ARG A 125 -19.38 -0.70 -0.38
N VAL A 126 -18.05 -0.73 -0.25
CA VAL A 126 -17.33 -1.62 0.65
C VAL A 126 -16.36 -0.80 1.51
N LYS A 127 -16.88 -0.06 2.48
CA LYS A 127 -16.09 0.78 3.40
C LYS A 127 -15.51 -0.01 4.59
N GLY A 128 -15.80 -1.31 4.69
CA GLY A 128 -15.44 -2.15 5.84
C GLY A 128 -16.48 -2.12 6.95
N ASN A 129 -16.41 -3.10 7.87
CA ASN A 129 -17.43 -3.30 8.89
C ASN A 129 -16.87 -3.60 10.28
N PHE A 130 -15.58 -3.38 10.50
CA PHE A 130 -14.98 -3.51 11.82
C PHE A 130 -15.07 -2.19 12.57
N GLY A 131 -15.47 -2.23 13.85
CA GLY A 131 -15.45 -1.03 14.71
C GLY A 131 -14.01 -0.61 14.98
N LEU A 132 -13.64 0.63 14.59
CA LEU A 132 -12.26 1.12 14.69
C LEU A 132 -11.67 0.98 16.11
N PRO A 133 -12.35 1.40 17.20
CA PRO A 133 -11.75 1.30 18.52
C PRO A 133 -11.36 -0.13 18.90
N SER A 134 -12.25 -1.11 18.65
CA SER A 134 -11.95 -2.51 18.94
C SER A 134 -10.84 -3.07 18.06
N THR A 135 -10.83 -2.71 16.79
CA THR A 135 -9.83 -3.13 15.79
C THR A 135 -8.44 -2.63 16.15
N LEU A 136 -8.32 -1.32 16.38
CA LEU A 136 -7.04 -0.67 16.69
C LEU A 136 -6.49 -1.09 18.04
N ALA A 137 -7.37 -1.17 19.07
CA ALA A 137 -6.98 -1.69 20.37
C ALA A 137 -6.51 -3.16 20.30
N THR A 138 -7.16 -3.99 19.49
CA THR A 138 -6.73 -5.39 19.26
C THR A 138 -5.34 -5.47 18.63
N LEU A 139 -5.09 -4.69 17.59
CA LEU A 139 -3.80 -4.68 16.87
C LEU A 139 -2.68 -4.09 17.73
N ALA A 140 -2.97 -3.04 18.51
CA ALA A 140 -2.02 -2.49 19.48
C ALA A 140 -1.69 -3.50 20.58
N TYR A 141 -2.71 -4.20 21.09
CA TYR A 141 -2.52 -5.25 22.08
C TYR A 141 -1.77 -6.46 21.54
N ASP A 142 -1.97 -6.88 20.28
CA ASP A 142 -1.28 -8.03 19.69
C ASP A 142 0.25 -7.86 19.66
N GLY A 143 0.75 -6.65 19.53
CA GLY A 143 2.16 -6.27 19.76
C GLY A 143 3.00 -6.17 18.48
N ARG A 144 2.58 -6.75 17.36
CA ARG A 144 3.39 -6.78 16.12
C ARG A 144 3.73 -5.37 15.59
N ARG A 145 2.83 -4.41 15.76
CA ARG A 145 3.00 -2.99 15.43
C ARG A 145 2.31 -2.13 16.49
N ALA A 146 2.59 -2.44 17.77
CA ALA A 146 1.88 -1.89 18.91
C ALA A 146 1.79 -0.37 18.91
N ASP A 147 2.93 0.31 18.80
CA ASP A 147 3.01 1.78 18.87
C ASP A 147 2.27 2.44 17.70
N PHE A 148 2.39 1.88 16.49
CA PHE A 148 1.64 2.36 15.34
C PHE A 148 0.14 2.29 15.58
N PHE A 149 -0.39 1.14 15.98
CA PHE A 149 -1.84 0.99 16.20
C PHE A 149 -2.34 1.73 17.45
N LYS A 150 -1.50 1.90 18.47
CA LYS A 150 -1.80 2.74 19.62
C LYS A 150 -1.97 4.21 19.20
N SER A 151 -1.08 4.73 18.35
CA SER A 151 -1.22 6.10 17.83
C SER A 151 -2.51 6.26 17.02
N GLN A 152 -2.87 5.28 16.18
CA GLN A 152 -4.11 5.30 15.41
C GLN A 152 -5.35 5.29 16.33
N LEU A 153 -5.29 4.55 17.43
CA LEU A 153 -6.36 4.52 18.43
C LEU A 153 -6.53 5.88 19.11
N PHE A 154 -5.42 6.55 19.47
CA PHE A 154 -5.45 7.89 20.06
C PHE A 154 -6.00 8.92 19.07
N ASP A 155 -5.62 8.84 17.80
CA ASP A 155 -6.17 9.71 16.76
C ASP A 155 -7.68 9.45 16.55
N THR A 156 -8.14 8.19 16.68
CA THR A 156 -9.58 7.87 16.69
C THR A 156 -10.31 8.57 17.84
N MET A 157 -9.71 8.63 19.02
CA MET A 157 -10.28 9.35 20.18
C MET A 157 -10.34 10.86 19.93
N ARG A 158 -9.29 11.44 19.28
CA ARG A 158 -9.27 12.87 18.90
C ARG A 158 -10.33 13.22 17.86
N ILE A 159 -10.58 12.35 16.90
CA ILE A 159 -11.68 12.50 15.93
C ILE A 159 -13.03 12.57 16.64
N VAL A 160 -13.25 11.69 17.62
CA VAL A 160 -14.47 11.67 18.44
C VAL A 160 -14.55 12.93 19.33
N GLU A 161 -13.45 13.32 19.96
CA GLU A 161 -13.36 14.52 20.81
C GLU A 161 -13.69 15.80 20.05
N ALA A 162 -13.18 15.92 18.81
CA ALA A 162 -13.47 17.06 17.94
C ALA A 162 -14.92 17.05 17.40
N GLY A 163 -15.69 15.98 17.65
CA GLY A 163 -17.07 15.87 17.19
C GLY A 163 -17.23 15.61 15.70
N HIS A 164 -16.13 15.28 14.99
CA HIS A 164 -16.16 14.98 13.57
C HIS A 164 -16.99 13.73 13.28
N GLU A 165 -16.77 12.67 14.06
CA GLU A 165 -17.47 11.40 13.87
C GLU A 165 -17.90 10.77 15.20
N SER A 166 -19.03 10.07 15.20
CA SER A 166 -19.45 9.27 16.34
C SER A 166 -18.71 7.94 16.38
N VAL A 167 -18.49 7.40 17.58
CA VAL A 167 -17.88 6.06 17.76
C VAL A 167 -18.63 4.98 16.99
N LYS A 168 -19.97 5.10 16.87
CA LYS A 168 -20.81 4.14 16.13
C LYS A 168 -20.56 4.19 14.63
N ALA A 169 -20.32 5.37 14.07
CA ALA A 169 -20.02 5.59 12.64
C ALA A 169 -18.62 5.12 12.27
N LEU A 170 -17.65 5.20 13.17
CA LEU A 170 -16.26 4.81 12.95
C LEU A 170 -16.11 3.30 12.76
N ARG A 171 -16.46 2.87 11.55
CA ARG A 171 -16.32 1.50 11.06
C ARG A 171 -15.48 1.52 9.80
N GLY A 172 -14.67 0.46 9.60
CA GLY A 172 -13.74 0.41 8.49
C GLY A 172 -13.17 -0.98 8.24
N SER A 173 -11.96 -1.03 7.67
CA SER A 173 -11.22 -2.26 7.41
C SER A 173 -10.74 -2.93 8.70
N TRP A 174 -10.31 -4.18 8.58
CA TRP A 174 -9.68 -4.92 9.68
C TRP A 174 -8.36 -4.28 10.17
N ALA A 175 -7.74 -3.41 9.36
CA ALA A 175 -6.52 -2.68 9.72
C ALA A 175 -6.79 -1.26 10.27
N GLY A 176 -8.07 -0.83 10.37
CA GLY A 176 -8.46 0.46 10.93
C GLY A 176 -8.53 1.63 9.94
N ALA A 177 -8.44 1.37 8.64
CA ALA A 177 -8.72 2.37 7.61
C ALA A 177 -10.25 2.53 7.45
N PHE A 178 -10.75 3.76 7.23
CA PHE A 178 -12.17 4.06 7.21
C PHE A 178 -12.59 5.11 6.17
N GLY A 179 -13.88 5.20 5.95
CA GLY A 179 -14.48 6.15 5.01
C GLY A 179 -14.33 5.73 3.55
N HIS A 180 -14.76 6.58 2.65
CA HIS A 180 -14.76 6.33 1.20
C HIS A 180 -13.37 6.10 0.62
N MET A 181 -12.34 6.76 1.18
CA MET A 181 -10.94 6.71 0.72
C MET A 181 -10.03 5.92 1.66
N GLN A 182 -10.59 5.15 2.58
CA GLN A 182 -9.86 4.29 3.51
C GLN A 182 -8.68 4.99 4.22
N PHE A 183 -8.93 6.18 4.74
CA PHE A 183 -7.93 6.89 5.54
C PHE A 183 -7.67 6.17 6.86
N MET A 184 -6.42 6.14 7.26
CA MET A 184 -6.06 5.84 8.65
C MET A 184 -6.40 7.04 9.54
N PRO A 185 -6.72 6.85 10.84
CA PRO A 185 -6.99 7.97 11.76
C PRO A 185 -5.92 9.06 11.73
N SER A 186 -4.63 8.71 11.70
CA SER A 186 -3.56 9.69 11.60
C SER A 186 -3.56 10.44 10.26
N THR A 187 -3.95 9.78 9.17
CA THR A 187 -4.11 10.42 7.86
C THR A 187 -5.27 11.40 7.88
N PHE A 188 -6.40 11.03 8.55
CA PHE A 188 -7.51 11.92 8.78
C PHE A 188 -7.08 13.18 9.54
N MET A 189 -6.43 13.02 10.70
CA MET A 189 -5.97 14.14 11.52
C MET A 189 -5.04 15.11 10.78
N LYS A 190 -4.25 14.57 9.83
CA LYS A 190 -3.24 15.37 9.13
C LYS A 190 -3.77 16.04 7.85
N TYR A 191 -4.69 15.38 7.15
CA TYR A 191 -5.03 15.76 5.77
C TYR A 191 -6.51 15.96 5.51
N ALA A 192 -7.40 15.49 6.38
CA ALA A 192 -8.81 15.65 6.15
C ALA A 192 -9.26 17.11 6.28
N VAL A 193 -10.23 17.52 5.46
CA VAL A 193 -10.74 18.89 5.38
C VAL A 193 -12.27 18.90 5.33
N ASP A 194 -12.88 19.90 5.96
CA ASP A 194 -14.30 20.24 5.87
C ASP A 194 -14.52 21.08 4.60
N ALA A 195 -14.92 20.43 3.53
CA ALA A 195 -15.05 21.07 2.22
C ALA A 195 -16.42 21.68 1.98
N ASP A 196 -17.48 21.12 2.58
CA ASP A 196 -18.85 21.67 2.52
C ASP A 196 -19.12 22.73 3.59
N ARG A 197 -18.19 22.89 4.55
CA ARG A 197 -18.20 23.91 5.61
C ARG A 197 -19.38 23.77 6.57
N ASP A 198 -19.77 22.55 6.86
CA ASP A 198 -20.81 22.27 7.85
C ASP A 198 -20.29 22.26 9.31
N GLY A 199 -18.97 22.45 9.50
CA GLY A 199 -18.27 22.45 10.78
C GLY A 199 -17.79 21.07 11.22
N LYS A 200 -17.91 20.07 10.38
CA LYS A 200 -17.42 18.70 10.61
C LYS A 200 -16.62 18.21 9.42
N ILE A 201 -15.71 17.30 9.69
CA ILE A 201 -15.02 16.55 8.63
C ILE A 201 -15.62 15.15 8.61
N ASN A 202 -16.28 14.78 7.51
CA ASN A 202 -16.99 13.51 7.39
C ASN A 202 -16.55 12.75 6.12
N LEU A 203 -15.63 11.79 6.28
CA LEU A 203 -15.17 10.94 5.18
C LEU A 203 -16.03 9.68 4.97
N ILE A 204 -17.11 9.54 5.76
CA ILE A 204 -18.00 8.37 5.72
C ILE A 204 -19.22 8.66 4.84
N ASP A 205 -19.78 9.87 4.91
CA ASP A 205 -21.03 10.24 4.25
C ASP A 205 -20.92 11.50 3.40
N SER A 206 -19.97 12.44 3.67
CA SER A 206 -19.75 13.64 2.84
C SER A 206 -18.83 13.32 1.65
N ILE A 207 -19.36 13.41 0.44
CA ILE A 207 -18.59 13.29 -0.80
C ILE A 207 -17.67 14.49 -1.03
N PRO A 208 -18.09 15.75 -0.79
CA PRO A 208 -17.18 16.90 -0.86
C PRO A 208 -15.94 16.76 0.03
N ASP A 209 -16.12 16.39 1.31
CA ASP A 209 -15.00 16.19 2.24
C ASP A 209 -14.09 15.06 1.80
N THR A 210 -14.68 13.98 1.31
CA THR A 210 -13.97 12.80 0.81
C THR A 210 -13.01 13.17 -0.32
N PHE A 211 -13.49 13.85 -1.37
CA PHE A 211 -12.64 14.21 -2.50
C PHE A 211 -11.63 15.30 -2.16
N ALA A 212 -12.04 16.32 -1.42
CA ALA A 212 -11.14 17.38 -1.01
C ALA A 212 -10.01 16.87 -0.10
N SER A 213 -10.33 15.98 0.84
CA SER A 213 -9.33 15.36 1.74
C SER A 213 -8.33 14.49 0.97
N ALA A 214 -8.82 13.68 0.02
CA ALA A 214 -7.95 12.86 -0.83
C ALA A 214 -7.03 13.74 -1.68
N ALA A 215 -7.56 14.79 -2.30
CA ALA A 215 -6.79 15.73 -3.10
C ALA A 215 -5.79 16.53 -2.26
N ASN A 216 -6.17 16.94 -1.05
CA ASN A 216 -5.27 17.60 -0.10
C ASN A 216 -4.09 16.69 0.29
N TYR A 217 -4.37 15.41 0.57
CA TYR A 217 -3.32 14.42 0.82
C TYR A 217 -2.32 14.36 -0.35
N LEU A 218 -2.82 14.11 -1.58
CA LEU A 218 -1.97 13.99 -2.76
C LEU A 218 -1.17 15.26 -3.04
N SER A 219 -1.81 16.43 -2.92
CA SER A 219 -1.15 17.74 -3.07
C SER A 219 -0.02 17.92 -2.05
N LYS A 220 -0.26 17.59 -0.77
CA LYS A 220 0.75 17.68 0.29
C LYS A 220 1.84 16.61 0.19
N ALA A 221 1.56 15.48 -0.48
CA ALA A 221 2.55 14.45 -0.80
C ALA A 221 3.42 14.81 -2.01
N GLY A 222 3.21 15.97 -2.65
CA GLY A 222 4.04 16.46 -3.74
C GLY A 222 3.45 16.24 -5.14
N TRP A 223 2.13 16.14 -5.27
CA TRP A 223 1.47 16.02 -6.57
C TRP A 223 1.85 17.17 -7.53
N ILE A 224 2.31 16.82 -8.72
CA ILE A 224 2.68 17.76 -9.78
C ILE A 224 1.52 17.84 -10.77
N LYS A 225 0.92 19.03 -10.87
CA LYS A 225 -0.20 19.30 -11.76
C LYS A 225 0.17 19.00 -13.23
N ALA A 226 -0.78 18.49 -13.99
CA ALA A 226 -0.66 18.14 -15.41
C ALA A 226 0.40 17.08 -15.76
N GLN A 227 1.08 16.48 -14.77
CA GLN A 227 1.99 15.38 -15.00
C GLN A 227 1.24 14.04 -14.86
N PRO A 228 1.38 13.10 -15.81
CA PRO A 228 0.75 11.78 -15.70
C PRO A 228 1.39 10.97 -14.56
N VAL A 229 0.71 9.94 -14.08
CA VAL A 229 1.28 8.98 -13.10
C VAL A 229 2.20 7.99 -13.81
N ALA A 230 1.71 7.38 -14.89
CA ALA A 230 2.41 6.39 -15.68
C ALA A 230 1.98 6.48 -17.15
N ILE A 231 2.88 6.13 -18.07
CA ILE A 231 2.62 6.07 -19.50
C ILE A 231 3.11 4.72 -20.01
N GLU A 232 2.28 3.96 -20.71
CA GLU A 232 2.72 2.71 -21.32
C GLU A 232 3.68 3.00 -22.48
N VAL A 233 4.81 2.29 -22.51
CA VAL A 233 5.90 2.47 -23.50
C VAL A 233 6.29 1.17 -24.13
N LYS A 234 6.94 1.28 -25.30
CA LYS A 234 7.65 0.19 -25.97
C LYS A 234 9.15 0.36 -25.78
N LEU A 235 9.82 -0.72 -25.44
CA LEU A 235 11.26 -0.78 -25.32
C LEU A 235 11.84 -1.36 -26.62
N PRO A 236 13.05 -0.92 -27.07
CA PRO A 236 13.71 -1.53 -28.23
C PRO A 236 14.15 -2.96 -27.91
N GLU A 237 14.35 -3.78 -28.95
CA GLU A 237 14.75 -5.19 -28.80
C GLU A 237 16.04 -5.38 -27.99
N ASN A 238 16.99 -4.45 -28.16
CA ASN A 238 18.28 -4.45 -27.47
C ASN A 238 18.30 -3.60 -26.19
N PHE A 239 17.14 -3.37 -25.56
CA PHE A 239 17.07 -2.57 -24.36
C PHE A 239 17.86 -3.19 -23.21
N ASP A 240 18.66 -2.37 -22.53
CA ASP A 240 19.32 -2.78 -21.30
C ASP A 240 18.31 -2.80 -20.13
N TYR A 241 17.82 -3.98 -19.81
CA TYR A 241 16.81 -4.16 -18.75
C TYR A 241 17.33 -3.83 -17.35
N SER A 242 18.65 -3.72 -17.17
CA SER A 242 19.22 -3.25 -15.89
C SER A 242 18.85 -1.80 -15.57
N LEU A 243 18.49 -1.02 -16.59
CA LEU A 243 18.03 0.37 -16.45
C LEU A 243 16.58 0.48 -15.95
N ALA A 244 15.79 -0.62 -16.01
CA ALA A 244 14.39 -0.62 -15.57
C ALA A 244 14.27 -0.75 -14.04
N GLN A 245 14.53 0.35 -13.33
CA GLN A 245 14.48 0.46 -11.87
C GLN A 245 13.86 1.78 -11.44
N LEU A 246 12.99 1.76 -10.43
CA LEU A 246 12.33 2.97 -9.89
C LEU A 246 13.33 4.00 -9.35
N THR A 247 14.50 3.55 -8.90
CA THR A 247 15.56 4.41 -8.37
C THR A 247 16.42 5.06 -9.46
N LEU A 248 16.35 4.55 -10.70
CA LEU A 248 17.11 5.07 -11.83
C LEU A 248 16.22 6.00 -12.64
N LYS A 249 16.36 7.29 -12.40
CA LYS A 249 15.54 8.32 -13.05
C LYS A 249 16.36 9.04 -14.12
N LYS A 250 15.72 9.28 -15.28
CA LYS A 250 16.26 10.02 -16.43
C LYS A 250 15.19 10.95 -16.97
N THR A 251 15.59 11.92 -17.76
CA THR A 251 14.66 12.74 -18.54
C THR A 251 13.96 11.91 -19.63
N THR A 252 12.81 12.37 -20.11
CA THR A 252 12.16 11.74 -21.25
C THR A 252 13.07 11.73 -22.49
N VAL A 253 13.86 12.79 -22.69
CA VAL A 253 14.80 12.88 -23.83
C VAL A 253 15.84 11.77 -23.78
N GLU A 254 16.43 11.52 -22.62
CA GLU A 254 17.41 10.43 -22.43
C GLU A 254 16.77 9.06 -22.68
N TRP A 255 15.52 8.84 -22.21
CA TRP A 255 14.81 7.58 -22.50
C TRP A 255 14.53 7.39 -24.00
N VAL A 256 14.14 8.47 -24.71
CA VAL A 256 13.93 8.44 -26.16
C VAL A 256 15.25 8.15 -26.91
N LEU A 257 16.37 8.73 -26.48
CA LEU A 257 17.68 8.42 -27.04
C LEU A 257 18.11 6.95 -26.83
N LEU A 258 17.60 6.31 -25.78
CA LEU A 258 17.75 4.87 -25.54
C LEU A 258 16.73 4.02 -26.29
N GLY A 259 15.95 4.60 -27.19
CA GLY A 259 14.99 3.91 -28.06
C GLY A 259 13.61 3.68 -27.44
N VAL A 260 13.33 4.24 -26.26
CA VAL A 260 11.98 4.15 -25.64
C VAL A 260 10.99 4.99 -26.45
N THR A 261 9.86 4.39 -26.80
CA THR A 261 8.78 5.05 -27.56
C THR A 261 7.44 4.88 -26.85
N PRO A 262 6.46 5.78 -27.07
CA PRO A 262 5.12 5.56 -26.51
C PRO A 262 4.50 4.28 -27.10
N ALA A 263 3.75 3.53 -26.30
CA ALA A 263 3.01 2.37 -26.80
C ALA A 263 1.82 2.81 -27.68
N SER A 264 1.24 3.97 -27.41
CA SER A 264 0.16 4.60 -28.19
C SER A 264 0.72 5.60 -29.23
N THR A 265 -0.17 6.21 -30.00
CA THR A 265 0.18 7.29 -30.94
C THR A 265 0.43 8.64 -30.27
N THR A 266 0.12 8.79 -28.98
CA THR A 266 0.34 10.04 -28.23
C THR A 266 1.82 10.18 -27.91
N PRO A 267 2.48 11.29 -28.24
CA PRO A 267 3.89 11.53 -27.91
C PRO A 267 4.11 11.53 -26.39
N LEU A 268 5.32 11.14 -25.98
CA LEU A 268 5.75 11.24 -24.59
C LEU A 268 5.85 12.73 -24.20
N PRO A 269 5.34 13.15 -23.04
CA PRO A 269 5.54 14.50 -22.54
C PRO A 269 7.01 14.73 -22.18
N VAL A 270 7.45 15.99 -22.20
CA VAL A 270 8.77 16.37 -21.70
C VAL A 270 8.76 16.31 -20.17
N LEU A 271 9.57 15.44 -19.60
CA LEU A 271 9.70 15.21 -18.16
C LEU A 271 11.18 15.26 -17.77
N GLU A 272 11.47 15.97 -16.70
CA GLU A 272 12.82 16.08 -16.12
C GLU A 272 13.23 14.82 -15.35
N SER A 273 12.26 14.01 -14.94
CA SER A 273 12.49 12.83 -14.13
C SER A 273 11.43 11.76 -14.40
N ALA A 274 11.86 10.61 -14.87
CA ALA A 274 11.00 9.44 -15.08
C ALA A 274 11.84 8.16 -14.98
N ALA A 275 11.21 7.05 -14.62
CA ALA A 275 11.85 5.74 -14.55
C ALA A 275 11.10 4.72 -15.41
N ILE A 276 11.81 3.70 -15.91
CA ILE A 276 11.17 2.55 -16.56
C ILE A 276 10.82 1.50 -15.51
N LEU A 277 9.60 1.00 -15.59
CA LEU A 277 9.04 0.00 -14.69
C LEU A 277 8.49 -1.18 -15.47
N LEU A 278 8.87 -2.40 -15.06
CA LEU A 278 8.45 -3.69 -15.65
C LEU A 278 7.71 -4.52 -14.58
N PRO A 279 6.41 -4.31 -14.38
CA PRO A 279 5.67 -4.92 -13.27
C PRO A 279 5.50 -6.45 -13.41
N GLN A 280 5.74 -7.00 -14.59
CA GLN A 280 5.68 -8.45 -14.90
C GLN A 280 6.90 -8.91 -15.72
N GLY A 281 8.06 -8.30 -15.46
CA GLY A 281 9.31 -8.61 -16.13
C GLY A 281 9.38 -8.10 -17.57
N TRP A 282 10.48 -8.45 -18.25
CA TRP A 282 10.85 -7.90 -19.57
C TRP A 282 9.89 -8.26 -20.71
N ARG A 283 9.11 -9.34 -20.56
CA ARG A 283 8.06 -9.73 -21.52
C ARG A 283 6.71 -9.08 -21.24
N GLY A 284 6.54 -8.50 -20.04
CA GLY A 284 5.33 -7.83 -19.64
C GLY A 284 5.22 -6.41 -20.18
N PRO A 285 4.10 -5.72 -19.84
CA PRO A 285 3.94 -4.31 -20.17
C PRO A 285 5.05 -3.47 -19.52
N ALA A 286 5.54 -2.46 -20.25
CA ALA A 286 6.52 -1.50 -19.78
C ALA A 286 5.88 -0.13 -19.57
N PHE A 287 6.26 0.55 -18.49
CA PHE A 287 5.75 1.86 -18.15
C PHE A 287 6.88 2.86 -17.91
N LEU A 288 6.71 4.07 -18.42
CA LEU A 288 7.43 5.26 -18.00
C LEU A 288 6.66 5.87 -16.84
N VAL A 289 7.21 5.82 -15.63
CA VAL A 289 6.59 6.34 -14.41
C VAL A 289 7.25 7.64 -13.96
N THR A 290 6.44 8.56 -13.43
CA THR A 290 6.83 9.92 -13.10
C THR A 290 6.93 10.12 -11.59
N PRO A 291 7.33 11.30 -11.07
CA PRO A 291 7.21 11.63 -9.65
C PRO A 291 5.79 11.46 -9.08
N ASN A 292 4.75 11.68 -9.88
CA ASN A 292 3.37 11.42 -9.43
C ASN A 292 3.09 9.93 -9.13
N PHE A 293 3.85 9.02 -9.75
CA PHE A 293 3.79 7.60 -9.39
C PHE A 293 4.27 7.37 -7.95
N ASP A 294 5.34 8.07 -7.55
CA ASP A 294 5.85 7.99 -6.17
C ASP A 294 4.80 8.52 -5.18
N VAL A 295 4.07 9.59 -5.54
CA VAL A 295 2.95 10.12 -4.72
C VAL A 295 1.83 9.09 -4.55
N VAL A 296 1.45 8.38 -5.64
CA VAL A 296 0.46 7.29 -5.54
C VAL A 296 1.00 6.11 -4.72
N MET A 297 2.31 5.82 -4.82
CA MET A 297 2.97 4.82 -3.99
C MET A 297 3.03 5.22 -2.51
N ASP A 298 3.00 6.51 -2.18
CA ASP A 298 2.90 6.97 -0.78
C ASP A 298 1.54 6.67 -0.17
N TRP A 299 0.48 6.72 -0.98
CA TRP A 299 -0.85 6.29 -0.56
C TRP A 299 -0.90 4.77 -0.28
N ASN A 300 -0.40 3.98 -1.22
CA ASN A 300 -0.33 2.53 -1.08
C ASN A 300 0.98 2.01 -1.71
N LYS A 301 1.84 1.39 -0.91
CA LYS A 301 3.18 0.92 -1.30
C LYS A 301 3.19 -0.26 -2.28
N SER A 302 2.15 -0.39 -3.10
CA SER A 302 2.01 -1.45 -4.11
C SER A 302 2.11 -0.88 -5.53
N VAL A 303 3.15 -1.30 -6.26
CA VAL A 303 3.35 -0.98 -7.68
C VAL A 303 2.11 -1.35 -8.51
N LYS A 304 1.52 -2.52 -8.27
CA LYS A 304 0.32 -2.97 -8.99
C LYS A 304 -0.88 -2.07 -8.71
N TYR A 305 -1.04 -1.64 -7.46
CA TYR A 305 -2.08 -0.70 -7.07
C TYR A 305 -1.89 0.66 -7.77
N ALA A 306 -0.69 1.22 -7.74
CA ALA A 306 -0.42 2.53 -8.33
C ALA A 306 -0.65 2.53 -9.85
N LEU A 307 -0.21 1.48 -10.55
CA LEU A 307 -0.49 1.33 -11.99
C LEU A 307 -1.98 1.11 -12.27
N ALA A 308 -2.71 0.38 -11.40
CA ALA A 308 -4.15 0.18 -11.60
C ALA A 308 -4.95 1.47 -11.38
N VAL A 309 -4.58 2.29 -10.38
CA VAL A 309 -5.17 3.63 -10.19
C VAL A 309 -4.93 4.49 -11.43
N ALA A 310 -3.69 4.55 -11.93
CA ALA A 310 -3.33 5.34 -13.11
C ALA A 310 -4.10 4.87 -14.36
N HIS A 311 -4.10 3.56 -14.60
CA HIS A 311 -4.78 2.97 -15.75
C HIS A 311 -6.30 3.13 -15.69
N LEU A 312 -6.91 2.98 -14.50
CA LEU A 312 -8.33 3.25 -14.33
C LEU A 312 -8.64 4.73 -14.58
N ALA A 313 -7.85 5.66 -14.02
CA ALA A 313 -8.02 7.09 -14.23
C ALA A 313 -7.97 7.46 -15.73
N ASP A 314 -7.06 6.87 -16.47
CA ASP A 314 -6.96 7.04 -17.92
C ASP A 314 -8.20 6.50 -18.66
N ASN A 315 -8.67 5.30 -18.27
CA ASN A 315 -9.88 4.69 -18.84
C ASN A 315 -11.18 5.44 -18.47
N LEU A 316 -11.19 6.15 -17.36
CA LEU A 316 -12.33 7.04 -17.05
C LEU A 316 -12.41 8.24 -18.03
N LYS A 317 -11.26 8.68 -18.54
CA LYS A 317 -11.14 9.78 -19.50
C LYS A 317 -11.50 9.37 -20.93
N ALA A 318 -10.91 8.25 -21.38
CA ALA A 318 -11.09 7.67 -22.71
C ALA A 318 -10.72 6.19 -22.65
N ASP A 319 -11.25 5.38 -23.58
CA ASP A 319 -10.88 3.97 -23.64
C ASP A 319 -9.38 3.82 -23.97
N LYS A 320 -8.64 3.28 -23.02
CA LYS A 320 -7.19 3.08 -23.13
C LYS A 320 -6.82 1.68 -22.63
N PRO A 321 -6.99 0.63 -23.45
CA PRO A 321 -6.52 -0.70 -23.08
C PRO A 321 -5.00 -0.73 -22.96
N LEU A 322 -4.46 -1.71 -22.24
CA LEU A 322 -3.03 -2.04 -22.31
C LEU A 322 -2.71 -2.57 -23.71
N LEU A 323 -1.56 -2.17 -24.26
CA LEU A 323 -1.17 -2.45 -25.65
C LEU A 323 -0.03 -3.46 -25.78
N GLY A 324 0.84 -3.56 -24.79
CA GLY A 324 2.03 -4.41 -24.85
C GLY A 324 2.09 -5.50 -23.79
N GLY A 325 2.89 -6.54 -24.03
CA GLY A 325 3.20 -7.56 -23.05
C GLY A 325 2.02 -8.39 -22.53
N LEU A 326 0.92 -8.49 -23.28
CA LEU A 326 -0.30 -9.17 -22.85
C LEU A 326 -0.18 -10.69 -22.87
N ASP A 327 0.79 -11.21 -23.59
CA ASP A 327 1.18 -12.62 -23.71
C ASP A 327 2.29 -13.03 -22.71
N ALA A 328 2.67 -12.11 -21.82
CA ALA A 328 3.64 -12.40 -20.78
C ALA A 328 3.16 -13.54 -19.88
N GLU A 329 4.12 -14.28 -19.33
CA GLU A 329 3.85 -15.35 -18.38
C GLU A 329 2.96 -14.86 -17.24
N ASN A 330 1.71 -15.32 -17.21
CA ASN A 330 0.69 -14.89 -16.25
C ASN A 330 0.63 -15.82 -15.03
N GLY A 331 1.80 -16.21 -14.52
CA GLY A 331 1.97 -16.97 -13.29
C GLY A 331 2.74 -16.16 -12.25
N ALA A 332 2.58 -16.53 -11.00
CA ALA A 332 3.40 -16.00 -9.90
C ALA A 332 3.88 -17.15 -9.03
N LEU A 333 5.07 -17.00 -8.47
CA LEU A 333 5.57 -17.94 -7.48
C LEU A 333 4.68 -17.92 -6.23
N SER A 334 4.37 -19.10 -5.72
CA SER A 334 3.75 -19.22 -4.39
C SER A 334 4.75 -18.75 -3.32
N TYR A 335 4.24 -18.49 -2.12
CA TYR A 335 5.10 -18.16 -0.97
C TYR A 335 6.24 -19.16 -0.78
N GLN A 336 5.93 -20.48 -0.85
CA GLN A 336 6.93 -21.52 -0.69
C GLN A 336 7.95 -21.56 -1.84
N GLN A 337 7.51 -21.35 -3.06
CA GLN A 337 8.42 -21.26 -4.21
C GLN A 337 9.32 -20.03 -4.11
N MET A 338 8.78 -18.87 -3.70
CA MET A 338 9.59 -17.67 -3.50
C MET A 338 10.60 -17.84 -2.37
N TRP A 339 10.22 -18.49 -1.29
CA TRP A 339 11.15 -18.86 -0.21
C TRP A 339 12.30 -19.71 -0.72
N ALA A 340 11.99 -20.84 -1.41
CA ALA A 340 13.00 -21.73 -1.99
C ALA A 340 13.90 -21.01 -3.02
N PHE A 341 13.33 -20.10 -3.78
CA PHE A 341 14.04 -19.25 -4.74
C PHE A 341 15.07 -18.35 -4.04
N GLN A 342 14.67 -17.70 -2.94
CA GLN A 342 15.58 -16.88 -2.12
C GLN A 342 16.68 -17.71 -1.47
N GLU A 343 16.36 -18.88 -0.91
CA GLU A 343 17.36 -19.79 -0.36
C GLU A 343 18.40 -20.22 -1.41
N LYS A 344 17.95 -20.56 -2.60
CA LYS A 344 18.84 -20.98 -3.68
C LYS A 344 19.72 -19.83 -4.18
N LEU A 345 19.19 -18.62 -4.33
CA LEU A 345 19.99 -17.43 -4.68
C LEU A 345 21.07 -17.16 -3.62
N ASN A 346 20.71 -17.21 -2.34
CA ASN A 346 21.67 -17.05 -1.23
C ASN A 346 22.75 -18.12 -1.26
N ALA A 347 22.39 -19.39 -1.52
CA ALA A 347 23.34 -20.49 -1.63
C ALA A 347 24.33 -20.31 -2.81
N LEU A 348 23.93 -19.60 -3.86
CA LEU A 348 24.76 -19.24 -5.00
C LEU A 348 25.57 -17.95 -4.79
N GLY A 349 25.46 -17.30 -3.62
CA GLY A 349 26.18 -16.09 -3.26
C GLY A 349 25.47 -14.77 -3.64
N PHE A 350 24.20 -14.81 -4.07
CA PHE A 350 23.40 -13.63 -4.37
C PHE A 350 22.55 -13.26 -3.15
N ASP A 351 22.92 -12.22 -2.40
CA ASP A 351 22.28 -11.84 -1.13
C ASP A 351 20.85 -11.33 -1.31
N CYS A 352 19.87 -12.17 -0.97
CA CYS A 352 18.45 -11.81 -0.88
C CYS A 352 18.05 -11.30 0.53
N GLY A 353 18.97 -11.32 1.49
CA GLY A 353 18.65 -11.24 2.92
C GLY A 353 18.10 -12.58 3.45
N ALA A 354 17.50 -12.56 4.63
CA ALA A 354 16.80 -13.74 5.15
C ALA A 354 15.61 -14.08 4.24
N PRO A 355 15.45 -15.34 3.80
CA PRO A 355 14.29 -15.75 3.02
C PRO A 355 12.99 -15.45 3.78
N ASP A 356 12.08 -14.75 3.14
CA ASP A 356 10.81 -14.31 3.72
C ASP A 356 9.60 -14.62 2.82
N GLY A 357 9.85 -15.20 1.63
CA GLY A 357 8.82 -15.56 0.66
C GLY A 357 8.25 -14.36 -0.12
N PHE A 358 8.89 -13.17 -0.04
CA PHE A 358 8.45 -11.95 -0.74
C PHE A 358 9.54 -11.38 -1.64
N PRO A 359 9.21 -10.93 -2.88
CA PRO A 359 10.18 -10.36 -3.82
C PRO A 359 10.50 -8.90 -3.47
N GLY A 360 11.14 -8.67 -2.32
CA GLY A 360 11.59 -7.35 -1.87
C GLY A 360 12.74 -6.79 -2.71
N LEU A 361 13.20 -5.56 -2.39
CA LEU A 361 14.28 -4.90 -3.12
C LEU A 361 15.57 -5.71 -3.16
N LYS A 362 15.96 -6.34 -2.03
CA LYS A 362 17.16 -7.20 -2.00
C LYS A 362 17.03 -8.40 -2.92
N THR A 363 15.86 -9.06 -2.91
CA THR A 363 15.57 -10.17 -3.82
C THR A 363 15.66 -9.74 -5.27
N GLN A 364 15.10 -8.58 -5.64
CA GLN A 364 15.19 -8.05 -6.99
C GLN A 364 16.64 -7.77 -7.42
N VAL A 365 17.46 -7.23 -6.52
CA VAL A 365 18.90 -7.00 -6.79
C VAL A 365 19.62 -8.32 -7.01
N ALA A 366 19.41 -9.30 -6.13
CA ALA A 366 20.01 -10.63 -6.25
C ALA A 366 19.60 -11.34 -7.56
N ILE A 367 18.32 -11.21 -7.95
CA ILE A 367 17.83 -11.72 -9.24
C ILE A 367 18.57 -11.06 -10.40
N ARG A 368 18.74 -9.73 -10.43
CA ARG A 368 19.49 -9.04 -11.49
C ARG A 368 20.94 -9.50 -11.57
N GLN A 369 21.61 -9.70 -10.44
CA GLN A 369 22.98 -10.22 -10.39
C GLN A 369 23.06 -11.63 -10.96
N TYR A 370 22.13 -12.52 -10.59
CA TYR A 370 22.03 -13.85 -11.16
C TYR A 370 21.77 -13.80 -12.68
N GLN A 371 20.83 -12.98 -13.13
CA GLN A 371 20.51 -12.78 -14.53
C GLN A 371 21.74 -12.28 -15.31
N GLN A 372 22.49 -11.34 -14.77
CA GLN A 372 23.73 -10.83 -15.36
C GLN A 372 24.76 -11.93 -15.56
N GLY A 373 25.03 -12.71 -14.52
CA GLY A 373 25.99 -13.82 -14.58
C GLY A 373 25.60 -14.94 -15.56
N ASN A 374 24.32 -15.03 -15.90
CA ASN A 374 23.78 -16.03 -16.83
C ASN A 374 23.35 -15.46 -18.20
N GLN A 375 23.73 -14.22 -18.53
CA GLN A 375 23.40 -13.55 -19.81
C GLN A 375 21.89 -13.51 -20.09
N LEU A 376 21.07 -13.32 -19.04
CA LEU A 376 19.63 -13.17 -19.11
C LEU A 376 19.23 -11.68 -19.04
N PRO A 377 18.03 -11.29 -19.52
CA PRO A 377 17.49 -9.95 -19.31
C PRO A 377 17.45 -9.59 -17.83
N GLN A 378 18.15 -8.51 -17.45
CA GLN A 378 18.36 -8.10 -16.05
C GLN A 378 17.17 -7.30 -15.49
N ASP A 379 15.96 -7.85 -15.57
CA ASP A 379 14.73 -7.17 -15.13
C ASP A 379 14.47 -7.26 -13.62
N GLY A 380 15.14 -8.20 -12.92
CA GLY A 380 14.95 -8.44 -11.49
C GLY A 380 13.59 -9.07 -11.14
N TYR A 381 12.86 -9.61 -12.11
CA TYR A 381 11.55 -10.21 -11.91
C TYR A 381 11.67 -11.71 -11.62
N ALA A 382 11.01 -12.16 -10.56
CA ALA A 382 10.94 -13.57 -10.18
C ALA A 382 9.85 -14.30 -10.98
N SER A 383 10.13 -14.64 -12.25
CA SER A 383 9.22 -15.41 -13.09
C SER A 383 9.25 -16.90 -12.75
N ILE A 384 8.20 -17.65 -13.14
CA ILE A 384 8.16 -19.12 -12.99
C ILE A 384 9.29 -19.74 -13.78
N SER A 385 9.49 -19.31 -15.03
CA SER A 385 10.56 -19.80 -15.89
C SER A 385 11.96 -19.58 -15.31
N LEU A 386 12.19 -18.44 -14.62
CA LEU A 386 13.45 -18.18 -13.93
C LEU A 386 13.61 -19.09 -12.68
N TYR A 387 12.52 -19.30 -11.94
CA TYR A 387 12.50 -20.21 -10.79
C TYR A 387 12.85 -21.64 -11.22
N GLU A 388 12.18 -22.16 -12.25
CA GLU A 388 12.44 -23.51 -12.79
C GLU A 388 13.91 -23.66 -13.21
N ARG A 389 14.46 -22.68 -13.93
CA ARG A 389 15.87 -22.67 -14.33
C ARG A 389 16.85 -22.66 -13.14
N LEU A 390 16.49 -22.04 -12.03
CA LEU A 390 17.35 -21.92 -10.85
C LEU A 390 17.30 -23.16 -9.98
N ILE A 391 16.13 -23.82 -9.89
CA ILE A 391 15.91 -24.96 -8.99
C ILE A 391 16.34 -26.27 -9.65
N HIS A 392 16.23 -26.39 -10.96
CA HIS A 392 16.61 -27.57 -11.76
C HIS A 392 17.93 -27.35 -12.51
#